data_8f44088be8a32bff8278d3a236b73f70
#
_entry.id   8f44088be8a32bff8278d3a236b73f70
#
_cell.length_a   1.000
_cell.length_b   1.000
_cell.length_c   1.000
_cell.angle_alpha   90.00
_cell.angle_beta   90.00
_cell.angle_gamma   90.00
#
_symmetry.space_group_name_H-M   'P 1'
#
loop_
_entity.id
_entity.type
_entity.pdbx_description
1 polymer ?
#
loop_
_entity_poly.entity_id
_entity_poly.type
_entity_poly.pdbx_seq_one_letter_code
_entity_poly.pdbx_strand_id
1 'polypeptide(L)'
;ISNKTVQSLDTKADEYFFGGGTQNGRFTHKGKSINIANESSWTDGGVSSPNPFYWSTEGYGVLRNTFKDGKYDFGETSAEVVATTHNESEFDAYYFVSNDEDVNGKAETLLNEYYTVTGNPMLLPEYAFYLAHLNCYNRDGWEESTSGNWVLEDGKTYRELGQASGYVIPENTYAETLNNEGPSVDADNFKGTVNEDTYKFSARAVIDGHVDNDMPLGWFLPNDGYGCGYGQNGYYQTRTSGEDTTRRDSVVDANVANLASFTEYAEANGVRSGLWTQAALTPDASEQDSRYNGFQNLRDFNKEVNVAGVSALKTDVAWVGYGYSMALNSVKDGYNILASSGKRPTVVSLDGWAGFQRYASVWTGDQTGGNWEYIRFHIPTYIGQSLAGNPNIGSDVDGIFGGSDLITTRDLQFKTFTQTMLDMDGWGSKAKKPYITTDPYISINRMYLKLKAQLMPYIYTAAHEAVDGLPMIRAMFLEEANDYTYSTATQYQYMFGDNFLVAPVYQDTNADEVGNDVRNNIYLPGTSDTWIDYFTGEQYRGGQIINNFDAPIWKLPLFVKNGSIIPMYEENNNPMAITETNEKGLDKTRRIVEFYPYGETSYDLVEDDGITLNYDEATNERDYGGEVTTHIT
;
A
#
# COMPACT_ATOMS: atom_id res chain seq x y z
N ILE A 1 19.51 -36.08 6.41
CA ILE A 1 18.18 -36.05 7.08
C ILE A 1 17.77 -34.59 7.08
N SER A 2 16.75 -34.23 6.31
CA SER A 2 16.22 -32.86 6.42
C SER A 2 15.43 -32.78 7.73
N ASN A 3 15.85 -31.92 8.63
CA ASN A 3 15.11 -31.65 9.86
C ASN A 3 13.84 -30.88 9.48
N LYS A 4 12.71 -31.49 9.76
CA LYS A 4 11.39 -30.85 9.56
C LYS A 4 10.54 -31.10 10.78
N THR A 5 9.81 -30.11 11.19
CA THR A 5 8.71 -30.25 12.17
C THR A 5 7.39 -30.25 11.43
N VAL A 6 6.48 -31.10 11.84
CA VAL A 6 5.13 -31.20 11.30
C VAL A 6 4.15 -31.19 12.45
N GLN A 7 3.12 -30.34 12.33
CA GLN A 7 1.97 -30.34 13.21
C GLN A 7 0.74 -30.67 12.37
N SER A 8 -0.08 -31.59 12.82
CA SER A 8 -1.30 -31.98 12.14
C SER A 8 -2.49 -31.89 13.08
N LEU A 9 -3.61 -31.43 12.55
CA LEU A 9 -4.91 -31.38 13.22
C LEU A 9 -5.95 -32.07 12.32
N ASP A 10 -6.93 -32.70 12.95
CA ASP A 10 -8.10 -33.19 12.22
C ASP A 10 -8.96 -32.00 11.79
N THR A 11 -9.58 -32.07 10.62
CA THR A 11 -10.48 -31.04 10.09
C THR A 11 -11.85 -31.59 9.74
N LYS A 12 -12.84 -30.71 9.73
CA LYS A 12 -14.22 -31.01 9.39
C LYS A 12 -14.55 -30.66 7.93
N ALA A 13 -15.58 -31.27 7.38
CA ALA A 13 -15.99 -31.05 6.02
C ALA A 13 -16.48 -29.62 5.73
N ASP A 14 -17.01 -28.94 6.74
CA ASP A 14 -17.53 -27.57 6.69
C ASP A 14 -16.56 -26.51 7.28
N GLU A 15 -15.34 -26.92 7.58
CA GLU A 15 -14.30 -26.03 8.11
C GLU A 15 -13.57 -25.29 6.99
N TYR A 16 -13.32 -23.99 7.17
CA TYR A 16 -12.59 -23.12 6.25
C TYR A 16 -11.38 -22.47 6.94
N PHE A 17 -10.37 -22.11 6.14
CA PHE A 17 -9.07 -21.64 6.64
C PHE A 17 -8.62 -20.38 5.95
N PHE A 18 -8.07 -19.44 6.74
CA PHE A 18 -7.60 -18.13 6.32
C PHE A 18 -6.25 -17.81 6.95
N GLY A 19 -5.49 -16.89 6.34
CA GLY A 19 -4.18 -16.50 6.86
C GLY A 19 -3.04 -16.83 5.88
N GLY A 20 -1.84 -17.04 6.42
CA GLY A 20 -0.66 -17.34 5.61
C GLY A 20 0.03 -16.13 5.00
N GLY A 21 -0.38 -14.92 5.35
CA GLY A 21 0.13 -13.68 4.77
C GLY A 21 -0.38 -13.42 3.35
N THR A 22 0.41 -12.74 2.53
CA THR A 22 0.06 -12.39 1.16
C THR A 22 0.21 -13.60 0.24
N GLN A 23 -0.89 -14.31 0.04
CA GLN A 23 -1.04 -15.41 -0.93
C GLN A 23 -1.74 -14.83 -2.15
N ASN A 24 -1.00 -14.50 -3.19
CA ASN A 24 -1.54 -13.77 -4.33
C ASN A 24 -2.68 -14.52 -5.03
N GLY A 25 -3.80 -13.82 -5.26
CA GLY A 25 -4.98 -14.38 -5.89
C GLY A 25 -5.85 -15.24 -4.99
N ARG A 26 -5.65 -15.24 -3.66
CA ARG A 26 -6.36 -16.12 -2.72
C ARG A 26 -6.73 -15.43 -1.42
N PHE A 27 -7.87 -15.82 -0.84
CA PHE A 27 -8.22 -15.47 0.53
C PHE A 27 -8.65 -16.68 1.38
N THR A 28 -9.01 -17.80 0.75
CA THR A 28 -9.50 -19.01 1.40
C THR A 28 -8.68 -20.22 0.94
N HIS A 29 -8.34 -21.12 1.86
CA HIS A 29 -7.34 -22.17 1.63
C HIS A 29 -7.86 -23.60 1.72
N LYS A 30 -9.14 -23.83 2.04
CA LYS A 30 -9.72 -25.17 2.13
C LYS A 30 -9.44 -26.01 0.88
N GLY A 31 -8.92 -27.22 1.06
CA GLY A 31 -8.57 -28.15 -0.02
C GLY A 31 -7.34 -27.74 -0.84
N LYS A 32 -6.50 -26.84 -0.31
CA LYS A 32 -5.28 -26.32 -0.99
C LYS A 32 -4.09 -26.31 -0.05
N SER A 33 -2.91 -26.20 -0.64
CA SER A 33 -1.67 -25.88 0.09
C SER A 33 -1.21 -24.47 -0.23
N ILE A 34 -0.52 -23.86 0.74
CA ILE A 34 0.18 -22.58 0.58
C ILE A 34 1.63 -22.70 1.04
N ASN A 35 2.50 -21.90 0.45
CA ASN A 35 3.88 -21.77 0.90
C ASN A 35 3.99 -20.64 1.93
N ILE A 36 4.75 -20.90 2.98
CA ILE A 36 5.16 -19.90 3.97
C ILE A 36 6.64 -19.66 3.76
N ALA A 37 6.95 -18.94 2.72
CA ALA A 37 8.31 -18.61 2.32
C ALA A 37 8.30 -17.31 1.52
N ASN A 38 9.33 -16.49 1.69
CA ASN A 38 9.51 -15.34 0.82
C ASN A 38 10.05 -15.84 -0.53
N GLU A 39 9.15 -15.97 -1.49
CA GLU A 39 9.48 -16.48 -2.82
C GLU A 39 9.81 -15.35 -3.80
N SER A 40 9.63 -14.09 -3.40
CA SER A 40 9.69 -12.92 -4.30
C SER A 40 8.86 -13.18 -5.56
N SER A 41 7.73 -13.84 -5.40
CA SER A 41 6.80 -14.18 -6.47
C SER A 41 5.56 -13.30 -6.36
N TRP A 42 5.49 -12.28 -7.20
CA TRP A 42 4.55 -11.18 -7.08
C TRP A 42 3.36 -11.26 -8.04
N THR A 43 3.23 -12.36 -8.76
CA THR A 43 2.13 -12.62 -9.69
C THR A 43 1.05 -13.50 -9.07
N ASP A 44 -0.05 -13.72 -9.78
CA ASP A 44 -1.13 -14.62 -9.38
C ASP A 44 -0.60 -16.02 -9.02
N GLY A 45 -1.00 -16.52 -7.86
CA GLY A 45 -0.53 -17.80 -7.32
C GLY A 45 0.81 -17.77 -6.58
N GLY A 46 1.53 -16.64 -6.58
CA GLY A 46 2.79 -16.48 -5.86
C GLY A 46 2.62 -16.05 -4.39
N VAL A 47 3.75 -15.85 -3.71
CA VAL A 47 3.82 -15.41 -2.31
C VAL A 47 4.76 -14.23 -2.21
N SER A 48 4.28 -13.09 -1.69
CA SER A 48 5.10 -11.89 -1.52
C SER A 48 5.44 -11.59 -0.06
N SER A 49 4.48 -11.67 0.84
CA SER A 49 4.66 -11.37 2.27
C SER A 49 4.04 -12.47 3.12
N PRO A 50 4.73 -13.59 3.32
CA PRO A 50 4.19 -14.73 4.06
C PRO A 50 4.05 -14.42 5.55
N ASN A 51 3.11 -15.12 6.21
CA ASN A 51 2.95 -15.10 7.66
C ASN A 51 2.67 -16.52 8.16
N PRO A 52 3.44 -17.07 9.12
CA PRO A 52 3.24 -18.42 9.65
C PRO A 52 2.02 -18.53 10.60
N PHE A 53 1.02 -17.70 10.39
CA PHE A 53 -0.24 -17.67 11.12
C PHE A 53 -1.42 -18.00 10.21
N TYR A 54 -2.30 -18.88 10.69
CA TYR A 54 -3.60 -19.14 10.08
C TYR A 54 -4.68 -19.32 11.16
N TRP A 55 -5.93 -19.20 10.76
CA TRP A 55 -7.06 -19.46 11.62
C TRP A 55 -8.20 -20.18 10.88
N SER A 56 -9.09 -20.78 11.66
CA SER A 56 -10.18 -21.64 11.20
C SER A 56 -11.54 -21.14 11.66
N THR A 57 -12.57 -21.40 10.86
CA THR A 57 -13.98 -21.16 11.24
C THR A 57 -14.45 -21.97 12.45
N GLU A 58 -13.69 -22.99 12.85
CA GLU A 58 -13.92 -23.72 14.10
C GLU A 58 -13.52 -22.94 15.36
N GLY A 59 -12.95 -21.73 15.21
CA GLY A 59 -12.60 -20.85 16.31
C GLY A 59 -11.23 -21.14 16.93
N TYR A 60 -10.28 -21.59 16.13
CA TYR A 60 -8.88 -21.67 16.56
C TYR A 60 -7.94 -21.02 15.54
N GLY A 61 -6.79 -20.59 16.05
CA GLY A 61 -5.67 -20.09 15.25
C GLY A 61 -4.37 -20.76 15.65
N VAL A 62 -3.43 -20.83 14.72
CA VAL A 62 -2.10 -21.39 14.94
C VAL A 62 -1.06 -20.44 14.41
N LEU A 63 -0.13 -20.03 15.26
CA LEU A 63 1.10 -19.33 14.89
C LEU A 63 2.28 -20.28 15.11
N ARG A 64 2.98 -20.63 14.02
CA ARG A 64 4.26 -21.34 14.12
C ARG A 64 5.35 -20.30 14.44
N ASN A 65 5.92 -20.40 15.64
CA ASN A 65 6.93 -19.46 16.13
C ASN A 65 8.32 -19.81 15.57
N THR A 66 8.52 -19.47 14.30
CA THR A 66 9.75 -19.75 13.56
C THR A 66 9.97 -18.72 12.46
N PHE A 67 11.24 -18.51 12.05
CA PHE A 67 11.61 -17.76 10.84
C PHE A 67 12.02 -18.68 9.69
N LYS A 68 11.74 -19.98 9.77
CA LYS A 68 12.09 -20.96 8.73
C LYS A 68 10.93 -21.14 7.77
N ASP A 69 11.28 -21.33 6.50
CA ASP A 69 10.29 -21.61 5.45
C ASP A 69 9.45 -22.83 5.78
N GLY A 70 8.21 -22.78 5.33
CA GLY A 70 7.25 -23.84 5.56
C GLY A 70 6.25 -24.02 4.42
N LYS A 71 5.41 -25.01 4.60
CA LYS A 71 4.27 -25.28 3.75
C LYS A 71 3.09 -25.71 4.61
N TYR A 72 1.92 -25.13 4.35
CA TYR A 72 0.67 -25.49 5.03
C TYR A 72 -0.27 -26.17 4.06
N ASP A 73 -0.78 -27.31 4.45
CA ASP A 73 -1.73 -28.13 3.69
C ASP A 73 -3.08 -28.13 4.41
N PHE A 74 -4.08 -27.55 3.78
CA PHE A 74 -5.43 -27.41 4.31
C PHE A 74 -6.40 -28.44 3.70
N GLY A 75 -5.97 -29.68 3.66
CA GLY A 75 -6.78 -30.79 3.14
C GLY A 75 -6.56 -31.10 1.65
N GLU A 76 -5.51 -30.58 1.03
CA GLU A 76 -5.14 -30.93 -0.34
C GLU A 76 -4.67 -32.39 -0.45
N THR A 77 -3.80 -32.81 0.47
CA THR A 77 -3.27 -34.20 0.49
C THR A 77 -4.25 -35.16 1.15
N SER A 78 -4.92 -34.74 2.21
CA SER A 78 -5.95 -35.51 2.93
C SER A 78 -7.05 -34.58 3.39
N ALA A 79 -8.27 -34.77 2.91
CA ALA A 79 -9.40 -33.90 3.20
C ALA A 79 -9.78 -33.82 4.70
N GLU A 80 -9.25 -34.72 5.52
CA GLU A 80 -9.52 -34.80 6.95
C GLU A 80 -8.38 -34.22 7.82
N VAL A 81 -7.32 -33.66 7.20
CA VAL A 81 -6.12 -33.23 7.91
C VAL A 81 -5.65 -31.86 7.45
N VAL A 82 -5.40 -30.98 8.39
CA VAL A 82 -4.60 -29.76 8.20
C VAL A 82 -3.21 -29.99 8.74
N ALA A 83 -2.17 -29.72 7.96
CA ALA A 83 -0.79 -29.90 8.36
C ALA A 83 0.06 -28.65 8.12
N THR A 84 0.81 -28.24 9.14
CA THR A 84 1.84 -27.21 9.01
C THR A 84 3.23 -27.83 9.10
N THR A 85 4.09 -27.55 8.11
CA THR A 85 5.44 -28.07 8.03
C THR A 85 6.43 -26.93 7.94
N HIS A 86 7.49 -26.95 8.76
CA HIS A 86 8.61 -26.02 8.66
C HIS A 86 9.96 -26.73 8.61
N ASN A 87 10.93 -26.13 7.93
CA ASN A 87 12.29 -26.63 7.75
C ASN A 87 13.16 -26.35 8.99
N GLU A 88 12.80 -26.93 10.12
CA GLU A 88 13.42 -26.72 11.43
C GLU A 88 13.51 -28.02 12.23
N SER A 89 14.34 -28.04 13.28
CA SER A 89 14.55 -29.21 14.15
C SER A 89 13.78 -29.11 15.48
N GLU A 90 13.31 -27.92 15.83
CA GLU A 90 12.59 -27.66 17.07
C GLU A 90 11.20 -27.16 16.74
N PHE A 91 10.21 -27.70 17.43
CA PHE A 91 8.82 -27.29 17.27
C PHE A 91 8.46 -26.27 18.33
N ASP A 92 7.94 -25.12 17.87
CA ASP A 92 7.34 -24.10 18.73
C ASP A 92 6.11 -23.51 18.05
N ALA A 93 5.01 -23.36 18.80
CA ALA A 93 3.77 -22.81 18.26
C ALA A 93 2.90 -22.21 19.37
N TYR A 94 2.13 -21.19 19.00
CA TYR A 94 1.04 -20.66 19.79
C TYR A 94 -0.29 -21.14 19.21
N TYR A 95 -1.21 -21.50 20.09
CA TYR A 95 -2.58 -21.88 19.76
C TYR A 95 -3.53 -20.86 20.38
N PHE A 96 -4.35 -20.27 19.55
CA PHE A 96 -5.38 -19.31 19.95
C PHE A 96 -6.74 -19.98 19.87
N VAL A 97 -7.66 -19.64 20.76
CA VAL A 97 -8.99 -20.23 20.81
C VAL A 97 -10.02 -19.16 21.08
N SER A 98 -11.05 -19.13 20.24
CA SER A 98 -12.25 -18.31 20.43
C SER A 98 -13.42 -19.19 20.83
N ASN A 99 -14.23 -18.70 21.77
CA ASN A 99 -15.50 -19.30 22.17
C ASN A 99 -16.71 -18.54 21.58
N ASP A 100 -16.47 -17.61 20.67
CA ASP A 100 -17.53 -16.87 20.01
C ASP A 100 -18.37 -17.80 19.11
N GLU A 101 -19.67 -17.54 19.05
CA GLU A 101 -20.58 -18.36 18.26
C GLU A 101 -20.51 -18.00 16.76
N ASP A 102 -20.45 -16.71 16.45
CA ASP A 102 -20.39 -16.23 15.08
C ASP A 102 -18.94 -16.06 14.56
N VAL A 103 -18.80 -15.98 13.24
CA VAL A 103 -17.49 -15.93 12.59
C VAL A 103 -16.79 -14.57 12.79
N ASN A 104 -17.54 -13.49 12.99
CA ASN A 104 -16.96 -12.16 13.21
C ASN A 104 -16.29 -12.11 14.56
N GLY A 105 -16.97 -12.55 15.62
CA GLY A 105 -16.40 -12.67 16.95
C GLY A 105 -15.18 -13.60 16.94
N LYS A 106 -15.24 -14.73 16.22
CA LYS A 106 -14.09 -15.62 16.06
C LYS A 106 -12.91 -14.93 15.38
N ALA A 107 -13.15 -14.24 14.28
CA ALA A 107 -12.11 -13.53 13.53
C ALA A 107 -11.46 -12.44 14.40
N GLU A 108 -12.27 -11.61 15.06
CA GLU A 108 -11.81 -10.53 15.93
C GLU A 108 -11.00 -11.09 17.11
N THR A 109 -11.51 -12.07 17.82
CA THR A 109 -10.81 -12.73 18.94
C THR A 109 -9.47 -13.34 18.50
N LEU A 110 -9.46 -14.10 17.40
CA LEU A 110 -8.25 -14.79 16.94
C LEU A 110 -7.18 -13.84 16.42
N LEU A 111 -7.58 -12.75 15.75
CA LEU A 111 -6.65 -11.70 15.34
C LEU A 111 -6.08 -10.97 16.56
N ASN A 112 -6.91 -10.61 17.54
CA ASN A 112 -6.47 -9.95 18.78
C ASN A 112 -5.54 -10.83 19.61
N GLU A 113 -5.82 -12.13 19.74
CA GLU A 113 -4.92 -13.08 20.39
C GLU A 113 -3.57 -13.18 19.67
N TYR A 114 -3.59 -13.18 18.33
CA TYR A 114 -2.37 -13.09 17.53
C TYR A 114 -1.61 -11.79 17.82
N TYR A 115 -2.31 -10.64 17.88
CA TYR A 115 -1.69 -9.34 18.20
C TYR A 115 -1.13 -9.29 19.63
N THR A 116 -1.76 -9.95 20.58
CA THR A 116 -1.25 -10.05 21.96
C THR A 116 0.15 -10.66 22.01
N VAL A 117 0.45 -11.60 21.12
CA VAL A 117 1.76 -12.26 21.02
C VAL A 117 2.73 -11.47 20.13
N THR A 118 2.24 -10.89 19.04
CA THR A 118 3.09 -10.32 17.98
C THR A 118 3.08 -8.79 17.91
N GLY A 119 2.17 -8.16 18.63
CA GLY A 119 1.93 -6.71 18.65
C GLY A 119 0.85 -6.28 17.65
N ASN A 120 0.12 -5.23 18.01
CA ASN A 120 -0.94 -4.67 17.21
C ASN A 120 -0.41 -4.07 15.88
N PRO A 121 -1.23 -4.08 14.81
CA PRO A 121 -0.93 -3.32 13.61
C PRO A 121 -0.70 -1.85 13.91
N MET A 122 0.20 -1.21 13.16
CA MET A 122 0.36 0.23 13.28
C MET A 122 -0.87 0.95 12.71
N LEU A 123 -1.29 2.03 13.37
CA LEU A 123 -2.20 3.00 12.77
C LEU A 123 -1.37 3.92 11.89
N LEU A 124 -1.66 3.95 10.60
CA LEU A 124 -1.00 4.85 9.66
C LEU A 124 -1.43 6.30 9.91
N PRO A 125 -0.55 7.28 9.64
CA PRO A 125 -0.97 8.68 9.62
C PRO A 125 -1.98 8.92 8.49
N GLU A 126 -2.85 9.92 8.66
CA GLU A 126 -3.96 10.18 7.74
C GLU A 126 -3.50 10.37 6.27
N TYR A 127 -2.36 11.03 6.06
CA TYR A 127 -1.83 11.26 4.71
C TYR A 127 -1.49 9.97 3.96
N ALA A 128 -1.20 8.88 4.67
CA ALA A 128 -0.81 7.60 4.06
C ALA A 128 -1.97 6.89 3.35
N PHE A 129 -3.21 7.28 3.64
CA PHE A 129 -4.40 6.75 2.97
C PHE A 129 -4.75 7.51 1.67
N TYR A 130 -4.16 8.67 1.43
CA TYR A 130 -4.23 9.39 0.15
C TYR A 130 -3.29 8.72 -0.86
N LEU A 131 -3.43 9.07 -2.14
CA LEU A 131 -2.51 8.61 -3.17
C LEU A 131 -1.06 8.97 -2.79
N ALA A 132 -0.17 8.00 -2.97
CA ALA A 132 1.28 8.21 -2.94
C ALA A 132 1.85 8.18 -4.35
N HIS A 133 2.69 9.14 -4.69
CA HIS A 133 3.45 9.08 -5.93
C HIS A 133 4.88 8.65 -5.66
N LEU A 134 5.31 7.56 -6.28
CA LEU A 134 6.66 7.00 -6.21
C LEU A 134 7.32 7.15 -7.57
N ASN A 135 8.52 7.73 -7.59
CA ASN A 135 9.23 7.96 -8.85
C ASN A 135 10.72 7.69 -8.73
N CYS A 136 11.31 7.17 -9.79
CA CYS A 136 12.71 6.75 -9.87
C CYS A 136 13.64 7.90 -10.26
N TYR A 137 13.89 8.84 -9.33
CA TYR A 137 14.75 10.01 -9.55
C TYR A 137 16.26 9.71 -9.56
N ASN A 138 16.65 8.48 -9.61
CA ASN A 138 18.06 8.07 -9.80
C ASN A 138 18.34 7.48 -11.17
N ARG A 139 17.38 7.51 -12.08
CA ARG A 139 17.49 6.85 -13.38
C ARG A 139 18.06 7.73 -14.48
N ASP A 140 18.52 8.86 -14.13
CA ASP A 140 19.56 9.56 -14.83
C ASP A 140 19.18 10.37 -16.05
N GLY A 141 18.39 9.93 -16.97
CA GLY A 141 18.30 10.74 -18.16
C GLY A 141 17.10 10.48 -19.06
N TRP A 142 16.66 11.56 -19.64
CA TRP A 142 15.59 11.61 -20.61
C TRP A 142 16.06 12.37 -21.84
N GLU A 143 15.71 11.89 -23.03
CA GLU A 143 15.91 12.64 -24.26
C GLU A 143 14.59 12.86 -25.00
N GLU A 144 14.40 14.03 -25.62
CA GLU A 144 13.29 14.25 -26.54
C GLU A 144 13.46 13.35 -27.77
N SER A 145 12.46 12.53 -28.08
CA SER A 145 12.55 11.55 -29.16
C SER A 145 11.19 11.28 -29.77
N THR A 146 11.11 11.32 -31.10
CA THR A 146 9.89 10.95 -31.82
C THR A 146 9.53 9.46 -31.70
N SER A 147 10.45 8.64 -31.23
CA SER A 147 10.24 7.22 -30.91
C SER A 147 10.06 6.96 -29.42
N GLY A 148 9.92 8.01 -28.60
CA GLY A 148 9.70 7.91 -27.17
C GLY A 148 8.30 7.38 -26.84
N ASN A 149 8.17 6.75 -25.69
CA ASN A 149 6.90 6.20 -25.21
C ASN A 149 6.18 7.13 -24.22
N TRP A 150 6.84 8.20 -23.80
CA TRP A 150 6.38 9.08 -22.73
C TRP A 150 6.00 10.45 -23.29
N VAL A 151 4.74 10.80 -23.18
CA VAL A 151 4.27 12.16 -23.47
C VAL A 151 4.17 12.90 -22.15
N LEU A 152 4.92 13.97 -21.98
CA LEU A 152 4.89 14.82 -20.81
C LEU A 152 3.93 16.00 -20.98
N GLU A 153 3.83 16.85 -19.96
CA GLU A 153 2.90 17.98 -19.87
C GLU A 153 3.07 19.00 -20.99
N ASP A 154 4.26 19.08 -21.56
CA ASP A 154 4.57 19.96 -22.71
C ASP A 154 4.08 19.39 -24.06
N GLY A 155 3.48 18.21 -24.06
CA GLY A 155 2.98 17.53 -25.26
C GLY A 155 4.07 16.90 -26.12
N LYS A 156 5.31 16.92 -25.68
CA LYS A 156 6.42 16.29 -26.41
C LYS A 156 6.62 14.86 -25.93
N THR A 157 7.21 14.06 -26.81
CA THR A 157 7.52 12.66 -26.54
C THR A 157 8.97 12.51 -26.11
N TYR A 158 9.19 11.76 -25.05
CA TYR A 158 10.49 11.51 -24.46
C TYR A 158 10.80 10.01 -24.42
N ARG A 159 12.08 9.70 -24.47
CA ARG A 159 12.62 8.37 -24.25
C ARG A 159 13.51 8.38 -23.01
N GLU A 160 13.25 7.44 -22.13
CA GLU A 160 14.12 7.16 -21.01
C GLU A 160 15.39 6.45 -21.50
N LEU A 161 16.55 6.90 -21.03
CA LEU A 161 17.84 6.34 -21.40
C LEU A 161 18.26 5.14 -20.51
N GLY A 162 17.49 4.88 -19.46
CA GLY A 162 17.80 3.87 -18.47
C GLY A 162 18.89 4.32 -17.50
N GLN A 163 19.31 3.43 -16.61
CA GLN A 163 20.43 3.72 -15.72
C GLN A 163 21.70 3.91 -16.54
N ALA A 164 22.24 5.11 -16.55
CA ALA A 164 23.52 5.36 -17.17
C ALA A 164 24.59 4.55 -16.43
N SER A 165 25.31 3.72 -17.13
CA SER A 165 26.41 2.97 -16.54
C SER A 165 27.45 3.95 -16.02
N GLY A 166 27.74 3.88 -14.71
CA GLY A 166 28.74 4.74 -14.10
C GLY A 166 28.23 6.11 -13.66
N TYR A 167 26.91 6.30 -13.53
CA TYR A 167 26.33 7.53 -12.94
C TYR A 167 26.66 8.81 -13.72
N VAL A 168 26.82 8.69 -15.02
CA VAL A 168 27.10 9.80 -15.92
C VAL A 168 25.92 9.98 -16.84
N ILE A 169 25.26 11.13 -16.75
CA ILE A 169 24.18 11.48 -17.67
C ILE A 169 24.82 11.92 -19.00
N PRO A 170 24.38 11.37 -20.15
CA PRO A 170 24.88 11.78 -21.45
C PRO A 170 24.66 13.27 -21.71
N GLU A 171 25.56 13.89 -22.48
CA GLU A 171 25.37 15.27 -22.93
C GLU A 171 24.04 15.41 -23.72
N ASN A 172 23.39 16.54 -23.55
CA ASN A 172 22.10 16.86 -24.17
C ASN A 172 20.91 16.02 -23.72
N THR A 173 20.96 15.46 -22.53
CA THR A 173 19.83 14.81 -21.88
C THR A 173 19.38 15.59 -20.66
N TYR A 174 18.13 15.36 -20.24
CA TYR A 174 17.55 15.97 -19.06
C TYR A 174 17.74 15.03 -17.87
N ALA A 175 18.19 15.59 -16.76
CA ALA A 175 18.37 14.84 -15.52
C ALA A 175 17.13 14.94 -14.64
N GLU A 176 16.76 13.86 -14.01
CA GLU A 176 15.76 13.89 -12.93
C GLU A 176 16.36 14.50 -11.67
N THR A 177 15.61 15.41 -11.04
CA THR A 177 16.05 16.17 -9.85
C THR A 177 14.92 16.32 -8.86
N LEU A 178 15.22 16.65 -7.59
CA LEU A 178 14.18 17.00 -6.63
C LEU A 178 13.61 18.40 -6.86
N ASN A 179 14.50 19.40 -6.97
CA ASN A 179 14.17 20.82 -6.94
C ASN A 179 14.49 21.57 -8.24
N ASN A 180 14.78 20.87 -9.32
CA ASN A 180 15.37 21.43 -10.55
C ASN A 180 16.75 22.07 -10.28
N GLU A 181 17.48 21.53 -9.31
CA GLU A 181 18.88 21.89 -9.05
C GLU A 181 19.80 21.31 -10.12
N GLY A 182 20.86 22.00 -10.39
CA GLY A 182 21.93 21.48 -11.25
C GLY A 182 22.69 20.32 -10.61
N PRO A 183 23.71 19.80 -11.26
CA PRO A 183 24.62 18.84 -10.68
C PRO A 183 25.19 19.45 -9.39
N SER A 184 24.70 18.99 -8.24
CA SER A 184 24.78 19.79 -7.03
C SER A 184 26.11 19.63 -6.31
N VAL A 185 26.50 18.44 -5.96
CA VAL A 185 27.59 18.23 -5.00
C VAL A 185 28.89 17.81 -5.67
N ASP A 186 28.81 17.12 -6.77
CA ASP A 186 29.94 16.70 -7.57
C ASP A 186 29.62 16.84 -9.07
N ALA A 187 29.80 18.05 -9.57
CA ALA A 187 29.48 18.41 -10.95
C ALA A 187 30.29 17.66 -12.01
N ASP A 188 31.45 17.09 -11.64
CA ASP A 188 32.30 16.38 -12.59
C ASP A 188 31.65 15.06 -13.06
N ASN A 189 30.79 14.50 -12.25
CA ASN A 189 30.15 13.23 -12.52
C ASN A 189 28.69 13.35 -12.93
N PHE A 190 28.06 14.50 -12.74
CA PHE A 190 26.68 14.76 -13.11
C PHE A 190 26.65 15.71 -14.33
N LYS A 191 26.31 15.19 -15.49
CA LYS A 191 26.39 15.92 -16.75
C LYS A 191 25.05 16.30 -17.34
N GLY A 192 23.98 16.18 -16.59
CA GLY A 192 22.66 16.59 -17.05
C GLY A 192 22.58 18.10 -17.27
N THR A 193 21.76 18.52 -18.22
CA THR A 193 21.45 19.94 -18.45
C THR A 193 20.31 20.35 -17.52
N VAL A 194 20.54 21.31 -16.65
CA VAL A 194 19.52 21.87 -15.78
C VAL A 194 19.27 23.34 -16.15
N ASN A 195 18.06 23.64 -16.56
CA ASN A 195 17.58 24.97 -16.93
C ASN A 195 16.05 25.04 -16.78
N GLU A 196 15.39 26.10 -17.20
CA GLU A 196 13.93 26.23 -17.11
C GLU A 196 13.20 25.09 -17.84
N ASP A 197 13.73 24.62 -18.98
CA ASP A 197 13.16 23.53 -19.74
C ASP A 197 13.27 22.17 -19.05
N THR A 198 14.10 22.06 -18.01
CA THR A 198 14.31 20.81 -17.24
C THR A 198 13.38 20.68 -16.03
N TYR A 199 12.66 21.73 -15.66
CA TYR A 199 11.79 21.72 -14.48
C TYR A 199 10.79 20.57 -14.49
N LYS A 200 10.24 20.21 -15.65
CA LYS A 200 9.31 19.10 -15.83
C LYS A 200 9.87 17.73 -15.41
N PHE A 201 11.17 17.59 -15.27
CA PHE A 201 11.83 16.38 -14.74
C PHE A 201 12.13 16.48 -13.24
N SER A 202 11.64 17.49 -12.56
CA SER A 202 11.79 17.63 -11.11
C SER A 202 10.62 16.99 -10.35
N ALA A 203 10.89 16.57 -9.13
CA ALA A 203 9.85 16.10 -8.22
C ALA A 203 8.83 17.21 -7.89
N ARG A 204 9.28 18.46 -7.86
CA ARG A 204 8.38 19.62 -7.70
C ARG A 204 7.35 19.71 -8.83
N ALA A 205 7.76 19.45 -10.06
CA ALA A 205 6.84 19.49 -11.20
C ALA A 205 5.75 18.41 -11.12
N VAL A 206 6.03 17.26 -10.51
CA VAL A 206 5.01 16.25 -10.26
C VAL A 206 3.99 16.74 -9.23
N ILE A 207 4.44 17.37 -8.15
CA ILE A 207 3.54 17.99 -7.17
C ILE A 207 2.69 19.07 -7.83
N ASP A 208 3.30 19.96 -8.63
CA ASP A 208 2.59 21.00 -9.36
C ASP A 208 1.55 20.42 -10.31
N GLY A 209 1.89 19.33 -11.00
CA GLY A 209 0.95 18.64 -11.89
C GLY A 209 -0.29 18.11 -11.16
N HIS A 210 -0.14 17.60 -9.94
CA HIS A 210 -1.29 17.25 -9.10
C HIS A 210 -2.11 18.49 -8.68
N VAL A 211 -1.45 19.56 -8.27
CA VAL A 211 -2.11 20.82 -7.88
C VAL A 211 -2.84 21.44 -9.07
N ASP A 212 -2.19 21.57 -10.22
CA ASP A 212 -2.74 22.18 -11.43
C ASP A 212 -3.93 21.40 -12.00
N ASN A 213 -3.93 20.09 -11.84
CA ASN A 213 -5.02 19.21 -12.26
C ASN A 213 -6.06 18.97 -11.17
N ASP A 214 -5.92 19.63 -10.02
CA ASP A 214 -6.83 19.49 -8.88
C ASP A 214 -7.01 18.02 -8.45
N MET A 215 -5.89 17.31 -8.30
CA MET A 215 -5.86 15.89 -7.91
C MET A 215 -5.19 15.68 -6.56
N PRO A 216 -5.84 14.96 -5.63
CA PRO A 216 -5.27 14.61 -4.33
C PRO A 216 -3.94 13.88 -4.42
N LEU A 217 -3.00 14.29 -3.54
CA LEU A 217 -1.72 13.64 -3.32
C LEU A 217 -1.36 13.74 -1.83
N GLY A 218 -1.17 12.61 -1.16
CA GLY A 218 -0.82 12.58 0.26
C GLY A 218 0.68 12.64 0.50
N TRP A 219 1.46 11.87 -0.24
CA TRP A 219 2.91 11.82 -0.08
C TRP A 219 3.64 11.45 -1.35
N PHE A 220 4.91 11.82 -1.39
CA PHE A 220 5.82 11.62 -2.50
C PHE A 220 7.07 10.89 -2.04
N LEU A 221 7.54 9.92 -2.81
CA LEU A 221 8.74 9.15 -2.52
C LEU A 221 9.62 9.02 -3.77
N PRO A 222 10.86 9.56 -3.77
CA PRO A 222 11.84 9.24 -4.81
C PRO A 222 12.26 7.78 -4.65
N ASN A 223 11.64 6.90 -5.41
CA ASN A 223 11.92 5.48 -5.39
C ASN A 223 13.31 5.20 -5.96
N ASP A 224 14.00 4.20 -5.42
CA ASP A 224 15.39 3.85 -5.71
C ASP A 224 16.41 4.97 -5.37
N GLY A 225 15.98 6.04 -4.69
CA GLY A 225 16.80 7.18 -4.34
C GLY A 225 16.58 8.40 -5.23
N TYR A 226 17.33 9.46 -4.99
CA TYR A 226 17.25 10.72 -5.74
C TYR A 226 18.67 11.23 -6.03
N GLY A 227 19.32 10.78 -6.99
CA GLY A 227 20.68 11.20 -7.29
C GLY A 227 21.36 10.28 -8.27
N CYS A 228 22.64 10.45 -8.44
CA CYS A 228 23.37 9.69 -9.42
C CYS A 228 23.60 8.25 -8.96
N GLY A 229 22.61 7.40 -9.17
CA GLY A 229 22.75 5.98 -9.00
C GLY A 229 21.84 5.34 -7.99
N TYR A 230 21.68 4.08 -8.21
CA TYR A 230 20.77 3.22 -7.48
C TYR A 230 21.07 3.21 -5.97
N GLY A 231 20.06 3.52 -5.17
CA GLY A 231 20.17 3.61 -3.72
C GLY A 231 20.86 4.85 -3.18
N GLN A 232 21.22 5.81 -4.03
CA GLN A 232 21.80 7.07 -3.62
C GLN A 232 20.71 8.06 -3.20
N ASN A 233 20.96 8.80 -2.11
CA ASN A 233 20.15 9.94 -1.72
C ASN A 233 20.99 11.19 -1.77
N GLY A 234 21.24 11.66 -2.97
CA GLY A 234 22.04 12.84 -3.27
C GLY A 234 22.95 12.62 -4.48
N TYR A 235 23.62 13.68 -4.91
CA TYR A 235 24.44 13.69 -6.12
C TYR A 235 25.93 13.45 -5.86
N TYR A 236 26.27 12.93 -4.69
CA TYR A 236 27.65 12.58 -4.43
C TYR A 236 28.06 11.35 -5.25
N GLN A 237 29.15 11.51 -5.93
CA GLN A 237 29.64 10.57 -6.90
C GLN A 237 31.04 10.08 -6.62
N THR A 238 31.21 8.79 -6.49
CA THR A 238 32.50 8.18 -6.60
C THR A 238 32.43 6.75 -7.11
N ARG A 239 31.50 6.47 -7.99
CA ARG A 239 31.36 5.12 -8.49
C ARG A 239 32.01 4.91 -9.84
N THR A 240 33.29 5.07 -9.90
CA THR A 240 34.13 4.40 -10.89
C THR A 240 34.76 3.16 -10.23
N SER A 241 35.27 2.23 -11.00
CA SER A 241 36.01 1.08 -10.45
C SER A 241 37.17 1.57 -9.54
N GLY A 242 37.01 1.46 -8.25
CA GLY A 242 37.91 2.04 -7.25
C GLY A 242 37.26 3.12 -6.37
N GLU A 243 35.99 3.03 -6.21
CA GLU A 243 35.12 3.98 -5.54
C GLU A 243 35.62 4.40 -4.15
N ASP A 244 35.64 5.72 -3.94
CA ASP A 244 35.76 6.30 -2.62
C ASP A 244 34.40 6.24 -1.95
N THR A 245 34.15 5.25 -1.12
CA THR A 245 32.95 5.12 -0.28
C THR A 245 33.13 5.77 1.08
N THR A 246 34.19 6.56 1.24
CA THR A 246 34.47 7.25 2.50
C THR A 246 33.38 8.29 2.76
N ARG A 247 32.75 8.20 3.93
CA ARG A 247 31.77 9.21 4.38
C ARG A 247 32.42 10.59 4.40
N ARG A 248 31.76 11.55 3.76
CA ARG A 248 32.09 12.97 3.80
C ARG A 248 30.90 13.75 4.32
N ASP A 249 30.96 14.17 5.58
CA ASP A 249 29.85 14.84 6.26
C ASP A 249 29.36 16.08 5.51
N SER A 250 30.25 16.84 4.89
CA SER A 250 29.87 18.02 4.09
C SER A 250 28.98 17.67 2.88
N VAL A 251 29.17 16.51 2.29
CA VAL A 251 28.36 16.02 1.17
C VAL A 251 27.01 15.52 1.67
N VAL A 252 27.02 14.76 2.75
CA VAL A 252 25.78 14.31 3.41
C VAL A 252 24.93 15.51 3.82
N ASP A 253 25.54 16.53 4.42
CA ASP A 253 24.85 17.76 4.85
C ASP A 253 24.28 18.54 3.66
N ALA A 254 24.98 18.60 2.53
CA ALA A 254 24.48 19.24 1.32
C ALA A 254 23.29 18.45 0.72
N ASN A 255 23.36 17.14 0.70
CA ASN A 255 22.26 16.29 0.24
C ASN A 255 21.03 16.42 1.15
N VAL A 256 21.23 16.43 2.46
CA VAL A 256 20.15 16.64 3.44
C VAL A 256 19.52 18.03 3.29
N ALA A 257 20.31 19.08 3.04
CA ALA A 257 19.80 20.42 2.79
C ALA A 257 18.96 20.49 1.50
N ASN A 258 19.39 19.82 0.42
CA ASN A 258 18.61 19.71 -0.81
C ASN A 258 17.28 18.98 -0.58
N LEU A 259 17.31 17.89 0.15
CA LEU A 259 16.12 17.14 0.54
C LEU A 259 15.18 17.98 1.42
N ALA A 260 15.72 18.72 2.39
CA ALA A 260 14.94 19.62 3.25
C ALA A 260 14.19 20.69 2.43
N SER A 261 14.87 21.29 1.44
CA SER A 261 14.25 22.24 0.51
C SER A 261 13.09 21.62 -0.28
N PHE A 262 13.23 20.37 -0.70
CA PHE A 262 12.14 19.65 -1.36
C PHE A 262 11.00 19.35 -0.39
N THR A 263 11.29 18.86 0.80
CA THR A 263 10.28 18.54 1.81
C THR A 263 9.48 19.78 2.22
N GLU A 264 10.14 20.93 2.40
CA GLU A 264 9.48 22.21 2.68
C GLU A 264 8.50 22.59 1.55
N TYR A 265 8.93 22.46 0.30
CA TYR A 265 8.07 22.71 -0.85
C TYR A 265 6.86 21.74 -0.90
N ALA A 266 7.11 20.47 -0.68
CA ALA A 266 6.07 19.44 -0.68
C ALA A 266 5.05 19.73 0.43
N GLU A 267 5.49 20.00 1.65
CA GLU A 267 4.61 20.30 2.79
C GLU A 267 3.80 21.59 2.58
N ALA A 268 4.39 22.62 1.97
CA ALA A 268 3.67 23.84 1.59
C ALA A 268 2.49 23.55 0.64
N ASN A 269 2.59 22.49 -0.17
CA ASN A 269 1.54 22.00 -1.06
C ASN A 269 0.72 20.83 -0.47
N GLY A 270 0.87 20.55 0.82
CA GLY A 270 0.11 19.51 1.51
C GLY A 270 0.61 18.09 1.32
N VAL A 271 1.81 17.91 0.80
CA VAL A 271 2.39 16.60 0.46
C VAL A 271 3.52 16.24 1.42
N ARG A 272 3.51 15.03 1.96
CA ARG A 272 4.61 14.52 2.78
C ARG A 272 5.67 13.85 1.93
N SER A 273 6.91 13.82 2.45
CA SER A 273 8.05 13.22 1.75
C SER A 273 8.43 11.89 2.35
N GLY A 274 8.75 10.92 1.50
CA GLY A 274 9.32 9.64 1.85
C GLY A 274 10.66 9.39 1.18
N LEU A 275 11.35 8.36 1.59
CA LEU A 275 12.58 7.88 0.97
C LEU A 275 12.56 6.37 0.78
N TRP A 276 13.31 5.92 -0.18
CA TRP A 276 13.56 4.51 -0.45
C TRP A 276 14.92 4.07 0.14
N THR A 277 15.01 2.82 0.54
CA THR A 277 16.29 2.23 0.94
C THR A 277 16.37 0.76 0.56
N GLN A 278 17.52 0.37 0.05
CA GLN A 278 17.96 -1.01 -0.08
C GLN A 278 19.13 -1.34 0.88
N ALA A 279 19.68 -0.31 1.52
CA ALA A 279 20.76 -0.49 2.48
C ALA A 279 20.18 -0.87 3.83
N ALA A 280 20.82 -1.77 4.54
CA ALA A 280 20.52 -2.01 5.92
C ALA A 280 20.65 -0.71 6.73
N LEU A 281 19.67 -0.45 7.58
CA LEU A 281 19.62 0.75 8.42
C LEU A 281 20.54 0.63 9.65
N THR A 282 20.97 -0.59 9.96
CA THR A 282 21.89 -0.89 11.07
C THR A 282 23.25 -1.37 10.55
N PRO A 283 24.34 -1.02 11.21
CA PRO A 283 25.69 -1.49 10.84
C PRO A 283 25.80 -3.01 10.74
N ASP A 284 25.18 -3.72 11.69
CA ASP A 284 25.25 -5.18 11.77
C ASP A 284 24.58 -5.87 10.57
N ALA A 285 23.52 -5.31 10.06
CA ALA A 285 22.83 -5.83 8.89
C ALA A 285 23.64 -5.57 7.60
N SER A 286 24.34 -4.45 7.49
CA SER A 286 25.13 -4.08 6.32
C SER A 286 26.40 -4.91 6.18
N GLU A 287 26.96 -5.41 7.27
CA GLU A 287 28.15 -6.25 7.25
C GLU A 287 27.90 -7.58 6.51
N GLN A 288 26.66 -7.98 6.37
CA GLN A 288 26.30 -9.25 5.74
C GLN A 288 26.19 -9.18 4.21
N ASP A 289 26.03 -8.00 3.63
CA ASP A 289 26.00 -7.81 2.18
C ASP A 289 26.94 -6.70 1.75
N SER A 290 28.15 -7.09 1.36
CA SER A 290 29.19 -6.16 0.93
C SER A 290 28.83 -5.29 -0.28
N ARG A 291 27.78 -5.67 -1.03
CA ARG A 291 27.31 -4.87 -2.17
C ARG A 291 26.74 -3.51 -1.75
N TYR A 292 26.24 -3.41 -0.51
CA TYR A 292 25.53 -2.24 -0.01
C TYR A 292 26.30 -1.44 1.04
N ASN A 293 27.44 -1.92 1.50
CA ASN A 293 28.23 -1.23 2.54
C ASN A 293 28.60 0.21 2.17
N GLY A 294 28.84 0.47 0.89
CA GLY A 294 29.21 1.79 0.40
C GLY A 294 28.07 2.82 0.49
N PHE A 295 26.82 2.41 0.37
CA PHE A 295 25.67 3.33 0.36
C PHE A 295 25.42 3.97 1.70
N GLN A 296 25.61 3.26 2.80
CA GLN A 296 25.41 3.78 4.14
C GLN A 296 26.32 4.97 4.47
N ASN A 297 27.52 4.99 3.91
CA ASN A 297 28.49 6.06 4.14
C ASN A 297 28.06 7.38 3.48
N LEU A 298 27.09 7.34 2.57
CA LEU A 298 26.59 8.49 1.82
C LEU A 298 25.27 9.04 2.36
N ARG A 299 24.69 8.38 3.37
CA ARG A 299 23.41 8.74 3.96
C ARG A 299 23.52 8.96 5.47
N ASP A 300 22.57 9.71 5.99
CA ASP A 300 22.31 9.85 7.42
C ASP A 300 20.81 9.87 7.66
N PHE A 301 20.24 8.69 7.93
CA PHE A 301 18.79 8.52 8.14
C PHE A 301 18.24 9.43 9.24
N ASN A 302 19.02 9.66 10.30
CA ASN A 302 18.60 10.54 11.38
C ASN A 302 18.46 11.99 10.91
N LYS A 303 19.42 12.48 10.10
CA LYS A 303 19.33 13.81 9.49
C LYS A 303 18.22 13.88 8.44
N GLU A 304 18.03 12.86 7.64
CA GLU A 304 16.94 12.80 6.64
C GLU A 304 15.57 12.94 7.31
N VAL A 305 15.37 12.32 8.47
CA VAL A 305 14.12 12.42 9.23
C VAL A 305 14.04 13.71 10.05
N ASN A 306 15.03 13.99 10.88
CA ASN A 306 14.95 15.04 11.90
C ASN A 306 15.41 16.43 11.40
N VAL A 307 16.15 16.49 10.29
CA VAL A 307 16.57 17.75 9.66
C VAL A 307 15.82 18.01 8.36
N ALA A 308 15.71 17.00 7.48
CA ALA A 308 15.01 17.17 6.22
C ALA A 308 13.50 16.90 6.30
N GLY A 309 12.98 16.35 7.41
CA GLY A 309 11.55 16.23 7.63
C GLY A 309 10.88 15.03 6.95
N VAL A 310 11.65 14.02 6.55
CA VAL A 310 11.11 12.80 5.92
C VAL A 310 10.17 12.08 6.88
N SER A 311 9.00 11.66 6.38
CA SER A 311 7.92 11.05 7.16
C SER A 311 7.62 9.60 6.78
N ALA A 312 8.16 9.11 5.66
CA ALA A 312 7.89 7.76 5.16
C ALA A 312 9.16 7.08 4.66
N LEU A 313 9.19 5.76 4.73
CA LEU A 313 10.24 4.92 4.14
C LEU A 313 9.62 3.76 3.35
N LYS A 314 10.17 3.49 2.19
CA LYS A 314 10.00 2.22 1.51
C LYS A 314 11.27 1.39 1.72
N THR A 315 11.15 0.30 2.50
CA THR A 315 12.23 -0.64 2.71
C THR A 315 12.06 -1.80 1.74
N ASP A 316 13.02 -1.96 0.87
CA ASP A 316 13.05 -3.08 -0.05
C ASP A 316 13.74 -4.25 0.64
N VAL A 317 12.96 -5.00 1.42
CA VAL A 317 13.47 -5.92 2.45
C VAL A 317 14.30 -7.07 1.88
N ALA A 318 14.01 -7.53 0.66
CA ALA A 318 14.84 -8.51 -0.03
C ALA A 318 16.29 -8.03 -0.22
N TRP A 319 16.52 -6.74 -0.11
CA TRP A 319 17.83 -6.08 -0.28
C TRP A 319 18.43 -5.58 1.04
N VAL A 320 17.62 -5.48 2.09
CA VAL A 320 18.00 -4.82 3.37
C VAL A 320 18.59 -5.81 4.36
N GLY A 321 18.39 -7.11 4.22
CA GLY A 321 18.96 -8.11 5.14
C GLY A 321 18.73 -9.54 4.71
N TYR A 322 19.32 -10.46 5.48
CA TYR A 322 19.20 -11.89 5.25
C TYR A 322 18.15 -12.52 6.18
N GLY A 323 17.20 -13.19 5.55
CA GLY A 323 16.15 -13.90 6.26
C GLY A 323 15.19 -12.98 7.00
N TYR A 324 14.12 -13.56 7.51
CA TYR A 324 13.01 -12.79 8.06
C TYR A 324 13.33 -12.04 9.35
N SER A 325 14.19 -12.58 10.21
CA SER A 325 14.58 -11.88 11.44
C SER A 325 15.36 -10.59 11.15
N MET A 326 16.19 -10.60 10.12
CA MET A 326 16.92 -9.40 9.68
C MET A 326 15.96 -8.40 9.03
N ALA A 327 15.06 -8.87 8.20
CA ALA A 327 14.04 -8.07 7.56
C ALA A 327 13.11 -7.43 8.61
N LEU A 328 12.66 -8.17 9.62
CA LEU A 328 11.87 -7.63 10.74
C LEU A 328 12.62 -6.52 11.49
N ASN A 329 13.91 -6.71 11.78
CA ASN A 329 14.71 -5.67 12.41
C ASN A 329 14.84 -4.43 11.53
N SER A 330 14.99 -4.60 10.23
CA SER A 330 15.12 -3.47 9.29
C SER A 330 13.86 -2.62 9.23
N VAL A 331 12.66 -3.22 9.18
CA VAL A 331 11.41 -2.45 9.22
C VAL A 331 11.18 -1.80 10.58
N LYS A 332 11.58 -2.48 11.67
CA LYS A 332 11.56 -1.92 13.02
C LYS A 332 12.49 -0.71 13.14
N ASP A 333 13.70 -0.80 12.64
CA ASP A 333 14.65 0.30 12.67
C ASP A 333 14.16 1.49 11.83
N GLY A 334 13.59 1.24 10.65
CA GLY A 334 12.94 2.24 9.82
C GLY A 334 11.80 2.94 10.55
N TYR A 335 10.93 2.16 11.20
CA TYR A 335 9.86 2.68 12.02
C TYR A 335 10.39 3.56 13.17
N ASN A 336 11.37 3.08 13.93
CA ASN A 336 11.93 3.79 15.08
C ASN A 336 12.62 5.09 14.68
N ILE A 337 13.34 5.11 13.55
CA ILE A 337 13.96 6.35 13.04
C ILE A 337 12.88 7.38 12.69
N LEU A 338 11.83 7.00 11.99
CA LEU A 338 10.71 7.88 11.66
C LEU A 338 9.99 8.37 12.93
N ALA A 339 9.72 7.45 13.88
CA ALA A 339 9.06 7.76 15.14
C ALA A 339 9.88 8.72 16.03
N SER A 340 11.20 8.80 15.86
CA SER A 340 12.06 9.74 16.59
C SER A 340 11.69 11.22 16.36
N SER A 341 10.96 11.50 15.29
CA SER A 341 10.41 12.85 15.01
C SER A 341 9.15 13.18 15.83
N GLY A 342 8.61 12.22 16.59
CA GLY A 342 7.32 12.35 17.29
C GLY A 342 6.10 12.22 16.38
N LYS A 343 6.30 11.85 15.11
CA LYS A 343 5.23 11.63 14.12
C LYS A 343 5.02 10.14 13.91
N ARG A 344 3.80 9.76 13.56
CA ARG A 344 3.46 8.39 13.15
C ARG A 344 4.19 8.00 11.88
N PRO A 345 4.94 6.89 11.90
CA PRO A 345 5.68 6.42 10.73
C PRO A 345 4.78 5.87 9.63
N THR A 346 5.22 6.02 8.39
CA THR A 346 4.76 5.24 7.24
C THR A 346 5.94 4.44 6.72
N VAL A 347 5.88 3.12 6.86
CA VAL A 347 6.87 2.19 6.30
C VAL A 347 6.15 1.25 5.35
N VAL A 348 6.64 1.18 4.12
CA VAL A 348 6.16 0.25 3.09
C VAL A 348 7.24 -0.79 2.86
N SER A 349 6.89 -2.08 2.94
CA SER A 349 7.84 -3.19 2.82
C SER A 349 7.33 -4.28 1.90
N LEU A 350 8.26 -4.92 1.20
CA LEU A 350 7.98 -6.01 0.28
C LEU A 350 7.76 -7.35 0.98
N ASP A 351 8.50 -7.61 2.05
CA ASP A 351 8.40 -8.86 2.80
C ASP A 351 7.39 -8.77 3.94
N GLY A 352 7.00 -9.94 4.47
CA GLY A 352 6.20 -10.06 5.66
C GLY A 352 6.58 -11.28 6.48
N TRP A 353 6.26 -11.24 7.74
CA TRP A 353 6.32 -12.34 8.70
C TRP A 353 5.50 -11.98 9.93
N ALA A 354 5.40 -12.87 10.91
CA ALA A 354 4.76 -12.54 12.18
C ALA A 354 5.47 -11.35 12.85
N GLY A 355 4.70 -10.32 13.24
CA GLY A 355 5.20 -9.12 13.88
C GLY A 355 5.48 -7.94 12.94
N PHE A 356 5.52 -8.14 11.62
CA PHE A 356 5.71 -7.04 10.65
C PHE A 356 4.60 -5.98 10.70
N GLN A 357 3.38 -6.37 11.02
CA GLN A 357 2.24 -5.46 11.13
C GLN A 357 2.46 -4.29 12.09
N ARG A 358 3.35 -4.45 13.06
CA ARG A 358 3.71 -3.37 14.01
C ARG A 358 4.45 -2.22 13.38
N TYR A 359 5.17 -2.48 12.29
CA TYR A 359 6.20 -1.59 11.76
C TYR A 359 6.02 -1.23 10.29
N ALA A 360 5.33 -2.05 9.50
CA ALA A 360 5.25 -1.86 8.07
C ALA A 360 3.89 -2.24 7.48
N SER A 361 3.50 -1.51 6.43
CA SER A 361 2.48 -1.92 5.47
C SER A 361 3.09 -2.87 4.45
N VAL A 362 2.30 -3.82 3.98
CA VAL A 362 2.70 -4.71 2.88
C VAL A 362 2.55 -3.97 1.55
N TRP A 363 3.58 -4.05 0.72
CA TRP A 363 3.52 -3.74 -0.70
C TRP A 363 3.61 -5.04 -1.49
N THR A 364 2.75 -5.21 -2.50
CA THR A 364 2.62 -6.51 -3.19
C THR A 364 3.72 -6.85 -4.18
N GLY A 365 4.65 -5.93 -4.46
CA GLY A 365 5.82 -6.16 -5.28
C GLY A 365 5.73 -5.62 -6.71
N ASP A 366 6.74 -5.95 -7.52
CA ASP A 366 6.90 -5.47 -8.89
C ASP A 366 6.00 -6.25 -9.86
N GLN A 367 4.94 -5.62 -10.35
CA GLN A 367 4.03 -6.27 -11.31
C GLN A 367 3.92 -5.50 -12.62
N THR A 368 3.48 -6.22 -13.65
CA THR A 368 3.15 -5.67 -14.96
C THR A 368 1.67 -5.33 -15.03
N GLY A 369 1.38 -4.06 -15.27
CA GLY A 369 0.02 -3.56 -15.50
C GLY A 369 -0.42 -3.66 -16.97
N GLY A 370 -1.45 -2.89 -17.33
CA GLY A 370 -2.03 -2.84 -18.67
C GLY A 370 -2.89 -4.04 -19.03
N ASN A 371 -3.24 -4.88 -18.04
CA ASN A 371 -4.04 -6.09 -18.24
C ASN A 371 -5.00 -6.34 -17.08
N TRP A 372 -6.08 -7.05 -17.36
CA TRP A 372 -7.12 -7.35 -16.37
C TRP A 372 -6.68 -8.31 -15.26
N GLU A 373 -5.70 -9.16 -15.53
CA GLU A 373 -5.17 -10.09 -14.54
C GLU A 373 -4.62 -9.34 -13.32
N TYR A 374 -4.02 -8.18 -13.54
CA TYR A 374 -3.48 -7.33 -12.49
C TYR A 374 -4.56 -6.93 -11.47
N ILE A 375 -5.73 -6.47 -11.92
CA ILE A 375 -6.85 -6.14 -11.03
C ILE A 375 -7.42 -7.43 -10.41
N ARG A 376 -7.63 -8.45 -11.23
CA ARG A 376 -8.32 -9.67 -10.84
C ARG A 376 -7.66 -10.36 -9.65
N PHE A 377 -6.35 -10.56 -9.67
CA PHE A 377 -5.70 -11.28 -8.57
C PHE A 377 -5.50 -10.41 -7.32
N HIS A 378 -5.42 -9.10 -7.44
CA HIS A 378 -5.26 -8.22 -6.29
C HIS A 378 -6.49 -8.19 -5.38
N ILE A 379 -7.69 -8.34 -5.91
CA ILE A 379 -8.89 -8.32 -5.07
C ILE A 379 -8.85 -9.41 -4.00
N PRO A 380 -8.74 -10.72 -4.33
CA PRO A 380 -8.61 -11.76 -3.31
C PRO A 380 -7.30 -11.67 -2.51
N THR A 381 -6.23 -11.10 -3.07
CA THR A 381 -4.97 -10.85 -2.33
C THR A 381 -5.20 -9.88 -1.17
N TYR A 382 -5.90 -8.77 -1.39
CA TYR A 382 -6.22 -7.80 -0.33
C TYR A 382 -7.12 -8.40 0.74
N ILE A 383 -8.14 -9.16 0.33
CA ILE A 383 -9.04 -9.86 1.26
C ILE A 383 -8.23 -10.85 2.12
N GLY A 384 -7.39 -11.67 1.51
CA GLY A 384 -6.59 -12.68 2.20
C GLY A 384 -5.56 -12.08 3.16
N GLN A 385 -4.89 -11.01 2.75
CA GLN A 385 -3.93 -10.30 3.59
C GLN A 385 -4.59 -9.70 4.82
N SER A 386 -5.78 -9.13 4.66
CA SER A 386 -6.55 -8.56 5.78
C SER A 386 -6.91 -9.61 6.84
N LEU A 387 -7.11 -10.86 6.44
CA LEU A 387 -7.39 -11.99 7.34
C LEU A 387 -6.12 -12.62 7.95
N ALA A 388 -4.94 -12.16 7.55
CA ALA A 388 -3.65 -12.75 7.93
C ALA A 388 -2.91 -11.98 9.03
N GLY A 389 -3.56 -11.03 9.71
CA GLY A 389 -2.97 -10.29 10.82
C GLY A 389 -2.14 -9.05 10.43
N ASN A 390 -2.17 -8.63 9.19
CA ASN A 390 -1.67 -7.31 8.77
C ASN A 390 -2.69 -6.63 7.85
N PRO A 391 -3.52 -5.73 8.39
CA PRO A 391 -4.57 -5.06 7.62
C PRO A 391 -4.04 -4.00 6.67
N ASN A 392 -2.77 -3.56 6.84
CA ASN A 392 -2.18 -2.50 6.04
C ASN A 392 -1.51 -3.08 4.80
N ILE A 393 -2.15 -2.93 3.65
CA ILE A 393 -1.68 -3.41 2.35
C ILE A 393 -1.88 -2.36 1.27
N GLY A 394 -0.94 -2.29 0.34
CA GLY A 394 -1.02 -1.47 -0.86
C GLY A 394 -0.37 -2.13 -2.06
N SER A 395 -0.73 -1.66 -3.23
CA SER A 395 -0.09 -2.00 -4.50
C SER A 395 -0.11 -0.81 -5.43
N ASP A 396 0.73 -0.88 -6.47
CA ASP A 396 0.83 0.18 -7.47
C ASP A 396 -0.44 0.23 -8.34
N VAL A 397 -0.92 1.42 -8.66
CA VAL A 397 -2.03 1.58 -9.61
C VAL A 397 -1.54 1.15 -11.00
N ASP A 398 -2.18 0.12 -11.55
CA ASP A 398 -1.84 -0.46 -12.85
C ASP A 398 -0.39 -0.98 -12.93
N GLY A 399 0.16 -1.45 -11.82
CA GLY A 399 1.51 -1.99 -11.73
C GLY A 399 2.62 -0.97 -11.96
N ILE A 400 3.86 -1.43 -11.95
CA ILE A 400 5.04 -0.58 -12.21
C ILE A 400 5.54 -0.70 -13.66
N PHE A 401 5.31 -1.84 -14.32
CA PHE A 401 5.68 -2.07 -15.71
C PHE A 401 4.43 -2.04 -16.61
N GLY A 402 4.57 -1.52 -17.81
CA GLY A 402 3.44 -1.43 -18.75
C GLY A 402 2.41 -0.39 -18.35
N GLY A 403 1.15 -0.67 -18.62
CA GLY A 403 0.02 0.17 -18.27
C GLY A 403 -0.88 0.52 -19.46
N SER A 404 -2.14 0.86 -19.16
CA SER A 404 -3.10 1.40 -20.13
C SER A 404 -4.10 2.33 -19.44
N ASP A 405 -4.65 3.31 -20.13
CA ASP A 405 -5.62 4.24 -19.53
C ASP A 405 -6.83 3.53 -18.95
N LEU A 406 -7.32 2.52 -19.66
CA LEU A 406 -8.46 1.70 -19.20
C LEU A 406 -8.15 0.98 -17.87
N ILE A 407 -7.04 0.26 -17.83
CA ILE A 407 -6.69 -0.53 -16.62
C ILE A 407 -6.28 0.39 -15.47
N THR A 408 -5.51 1.47 -15.74
CA THR A 408 -5.20 2.49 -14.73
C THR A 408 -6.47 3.03 -14.07
N THR A 409 -7.46 3.43 -14.87
CA THR A 409 -8.72 3.99 -14.35
C THR A 409 -9.54 2.97 -13.58
N ARG A 410 -9.68 1.74 -14.08
CA ARG A 410 -10.40 0.67 -13.37
C ARG A 410 -9.72 0.24 -12.07
N ASP A 411 -8.40 0.17 -12.07
CA ASP A 411 -7.62 -0.16 -10.88
C ASP A 411 -7.64 0.97 -9.85
N LEU A 412 -7.60 2.22 -10.30
CA LEU A 412 -7.75 3.39 -9.43
C LEU A 412 -9.13 3.42 -8.76
N GLN A 413 -10.21 3.07 -9.49
CA GLN A 413 -11.55 2.90 -8.93
C GLN A 413 -11.55 1.85 -7.81
N PHE A 414 -10.98 0.67 -8.06
CA PHE A 414 -10.83 -0.37 -7.05
C PHE A 414 -10.06 0.14 -5.84
N LYS A 415 -8.89 0.73 -6.05
CA LYS A 415 -8.00 1.15 -4.97
C LYS A 415 -8.48 2.38 -4.19
N THR A 416 -9.47 3.09 -4.70
CA THR A 416 -10.17 4.13 -3.92
C THR A 416 -10.77 3.55 -2.64
N PHE A 417 -11.22 2.29 -2.68
CA PHE A 417 -11.78 1.56 -1.55
C PHE A 417 -10.80 0.50 -0.99
N THR A 418 -9.56 0.91 -0.80
CA THR A 418 -8.50 0.14 -0.12
C THR A 418 -7.76 1.04 0.86
N GLN A 419 -6.84 0.50 1.66
CA GLN A 419 -6.08 1.29 2.63
C GLN A 419 -5.12 2.25 1.93
N THR A 420 -4.05 1.73 1.36
CA THR A 420 -3.01 2.52 0.71
C THR A 420 -3.08 2.38 -0.81
N MET A 421 -2.79 3.48 -1.50
CA MET A 421 -2.79 3.56 -2.94
C MET A 421 -1.45 4.14 -3.39
N LEU A 422 -0.70 3.39 -4.17
CA LEU A 422 0.62 3.77 -4.66
C LEU A 422 0.57 4.01 -6.16
N ASP A 423 1.36 4.92 -6.66
CA ASP A 423 1.50 5.21 -8.08
C ASP A 423 3.00 5.26 -8.43
N MET A 424 3.51 4.16 -8.98
CA MET A 424 4.93 3.98 -9.26
C MET A 424 5.26 4.38 -10.69
N ASP A 425 6.01 5.45 -10.85
CA ASP A 425 6.40 6.01 -12.14
C ASP A 425 7.87 5.73 -12.48
N GLY A 426 8.22 5.77 -13.76
CA GLY A 426 9.60 5.67 -14.23
C GLY A 426 10.06 4.28 -14.70
N TRP A 427 9.28 3.22 -14.54
CA TRP A 427 9.67 1.86 -14.93
C TRP A 427 8.89 1.29 -16.11
N GLY A 428 7.75 1.86 -16.42
CA GLY A 428 6.85 1.35 -17.43
C GLY A 428 6.98 2.05 -18.78
N SER A 429 6.20 1.58 -19.72
CA SER A 429 6.02 2.22 -21.03
C SER A 429 4.97 3.34 -21.02
N LYS A 430 4.31 3.56 -19.88
CA LYS A 430 3.29 4.57 -19.65
C LYS A 430 3.59 5.34 -18.37
N ALA A 431 3.46 6.67 -18.43
CA ALA A 431 3.53 7.52 -17.25
C ALA A 431 2.42 7.15 -16.27
N LYS A 432 2.78 6.97 -14.99
CA LYS A 432 1.85 6.58 -13.92
C LYS A 432 1.26 7.78 -13.17
N LYS A 433 1.45 8.97 -13.69
CA LYS A 433 0.83 10.19 -13.16
C LYS A 433 -0.65 10.20 -13.56
N PRO A 434 -1.62 10.25 -12.65
CA PRO A 434 -3.04 10.08 -12.95
C PRO A 434 -3.61 11.19 -13.85
N TYR A 435 -2.90 12.31 -13.96
CA TYR A 435 -3.25 13.44 -14.82
C TYR A 435 -2.62 13.37 -16.24
N ILE A 436 -1.68 12.46 -16.49
CA ILE A 436 -1.09 12.27 -17.82
C ILE A 436 -1.94 11.29 -18.64
N THR A 437 -3.11 11.76 -19.02
CA THR A 437 -4.06 11.06 -19.89
C THR A 437 -5.06 12.06 -20.44
N THR A 438 -6.03 11.59 -21.20
CA THR A 438 -7.07 12.42 -21.81
C THR A 438 -8.46 12.03 -21.28
N ASP A 439 -9.47 12.86 -21.55
CA ASP A 439 -10.85 12.50 -21.28
C ASP A 439 -11.28 11.24 -22.07
N PRO A 440 -12.09 10.36 -21.46
CA PRO A 440 -12.76 10.56 -20.16
C PRO A 440 -11.91 10.18 -18.93
N TYR A 441 -10.75 9.57 -19.12
CA TYR A 441 -9.96 8.96 -18.04
C TYR A 441 -9.46 9.98 -17.01
N ILE A 442 -8.94 11.13 -17.46
CA ILE A 442 -8.43 12.16 -16.51
C ILE A 442 -9.53 12.66 -15.57
N SER A 443 -10.74 12.91 -16.10
CA SER A 443 -11.87 13.36 -15.30
C SER A 443 -12.34 12.28 -14.32
N ILE A 444 -12.31 11.01 -14.72
CA ILE A 444 -12.67 9.87 -13.88
C ILE A 444 -11.62 9.67 -12.78
N ASN A 445 -10.35 9.70 -13.11
CA ASN A 445 -9.25 9.57 -12.15
C ASN A 445 -9.37 10.65 -11.07
N ARG A 446 -9.59 11.92 -11.46
CA ARG A 446 -9.82 13.02 -10.51
C ARG A 446 -11.02 12.75 -9.61
N MET A 447 -12.15 12.32 -10.17
CA MET A 447 -13.36 12.03 -9.42
C MET A 447 -13.11 11.00 -8.30
N TYR A 448 -12.41 9.91 -8.60
CA TYR A 448 -12.15 8.86 -7.60
C TYR A 448 -11.10 9.26 -6.56
N LEU A 449 -10.07 9.99 -6.96
CA LEU A 449 -9.09 10.54 -5.99
C LEU A 449 -9.77 11.53 -5.03
N LYS A 450 -10.65 12.39 -5.54
CA LYS A 450 -11.47 13.29 -4.72
C LYS A 450 -12.42 12.52 -3.79
N LEU A 451 -13.08 11.48 -4.30
CA LEU A 451 -13.95 10.63 -3.49
C LEU A 451 -13.20 9.97 -2.34
N LYS A 452 -11.99 9.44 -2.59
CA LYS A 452 -11.15 8.88 -1.53
C LYS A 452 -10.79 9.92 -0.48
N ALA A 453 -10.41 11.12 -0.90
CA ALA A 453 -10.08 12.22 0.00
C ALA A 453 -11.29 12.65 0.85
N GLN A 454 -12.49 12.68 0.27
CA GLN A 454 -13.72 12.99 1.00
C GLN A 454 -14.12 11.87 1.97
N LEU A 455 -13.94 10.61 1.62
CA LEU A 455 -14.26 9.46 2.49
C LEU A 455 -13.27 9.27 3.65
N MET A 456 -12.28 10.13 3.81
CA MET A 456 -11.21 9.94 4.78
C MET A 456 -11.69 9.78 6.23
N PRO A 457 -12.70 10.50 6.75
CA PRO A 457 -13.21 10.26 8.11
C PRO A 457 -13.75 8.84 8.29
N TYR A 458 -14.43 8.29 7.29
CA TYR A 458 -14.88 6.90 7.28
C TYR A 458 -13.70 5.91 7.21
N ILE A 459 -12.76 6.14 6.28
CA ILE A 459 -11.56 5.32 6.09
C ILE A 459 -10.70 5.30 7.38
N TYR A 460 -10.51 6.46 7.98
CA TYR A 460 -9.67 6.61 9.16
C TYR A 460 -10.28 5.98 10.41
N THR A 461 -11.60 6.05 10.56
CA THR A 461 -12.33 5.33 11.61
C THR A 461 -12.16 3.81 11.46
N ALA A 462 -12.30 3.28 10.24
CA ALA A 462 -12.07 1.87 9.97
C ALA A 462 -10.59 1.46 10.17
N ALA A 463 -9.65 2.39 9.98
CA ALA A 463 -8.24 2.15 10.28
C ALA A 463 -7.96 2.08 11.79
N HIS A 464 -8.64 2.89 12.60
CA HIS A 464 -8.61 2.78 14.06
C HIS A 464 -9.16 1.42 14.52
N GLU A 465 -10.31 1.01 13.99
CA GLU A 465 -10.90 -0.30 14.31
C GLU A 465 -9.95 -1.46 13.98
N ALA A 466 -9.22 -1.39 12.85
CA ALA A 466 -8.32 -2.44 12.42
C ALA A 466 -7.07 -2.64 13.30
N VAL A 467 -6.82 -1.75 14.26
CA VAL A 467 -5.70 -1.89 15.21
C VAL A 467 -5.94 -3.03 16.21
N ASP A 468 -7.18 -3.22 16.63
CA ASP A 468 -7.58 -4.22 17.62
C ASP A 468 -8.95 -4.88 17.35
N GLY A 469 -9.44 -4.75 16.14
CA GLY A 469 -10.72 -5.30 15.69
C GLY A 469 -10.64 -5.89 14.29
N LEU A 470 -11.74 -5.77 13.55
CA LEU A 470 -11.83 -6.27 12.20
C LEU A 470 -11.08 -5.37 11.20
N PRO A 471 -10.47 -5.95 10.15
CA PRO A 471 -9.80 -5.18 9.12
C PRO A 471 -10.79 -4.31 8.32
N MET A 472 -10.25 -3.30 7.62
CA MET A 472 -11.03 -2.42 6.77
C MET A 472 -11.59 -3.14 5.52
N ILE A 473 -10.79 -4.00 4.89
CA ILE A 473 -11.22 -4.86 3.78
C ILE A 473 -11.66 -6.20 4.36
N ARG A 474 -12.93 -6.55 4.12
CA ARG A 474 -13.56 -7.72 4.75
C ARG A 474 -14.09 -8.68 3.72
N ALA A 475 -13.76 -9.95 3.87
CA ALA A 475 -14.39 -11.01 3.08
C ALA A 475 -15.92 -11.02 3.28
N MET A 476 -16.66 -11.39 2.26
CA MET A 476 -18.12 -11.40 2.31
C MET A 476 -18.70 -12.29 3.41
N PHE A 477 -17.98 -13.30 3.87
CA PHE A 477 -18.45 -14.13 4.98
C PHE A 477 -18.50 -13.41 6.34
N LEU A 478 -17.78 -12.29 6.49
CA LEU A 478 -17.87 -11.43 7.67
C LEU A 478 -19.16 -10.58 7.66
N GLU A 479 -19.82 -10.43 6.52
CA GLU A 479 -21.15 -9.81 6.43
C GLU A 479 -22.25 -10.88 6.52
N GLU A 480 -22.12 -12.00 5.80
CA GLU A 480 -23.05 -13.12 5.85
C GLU A 480 -22.30 -14.44 5.68
N ALA A 481 -22.23 -15.23 6.74
CA ALA A 481 -21.50 -16.49 6.77
C ALA A 481 -22.32 -17.66 6.20
N ASN A 482 -21.86 -18.20 5.09
CA ASN A 482 -22.41 -19.42 4.47
C ASN A 482 -21.37 -20.05 3.52
N ASP A 483 -21.64 -21.27 3.02
CA ASP A 483 -20.71 -21.97 2.13
C ASP A 483 -20.36 -21.18 0.85
N TYR A 484 -21.27 -20.35 0.36
CA TYR A 484 -21.03 -19.53 -0.82
C TYR A 484 -20.02 -18.42 -0.52
N THR A 485 -20.14 -17.74 0.61
CA THR A 485 -19.29 -16.62 1.00
C THR A 485 -17.92 -17.05 1.56
N TYR A 486 -17.83 -18.24 2.13
CA TYR A 486 -16.54 -18.84 2.51
C TYR A 486 -15.72 -19.32 1.31
N SER A 487 -16.37 -19.60 0.20
CA SER A 487 -15.73 -20.11 -1.01
C SER A 487 -15.18 -19.00 -1.90
N THR A 488 -14.49 -19.38 -2.98
CA THR A 488 -14.01 -18.46 -4.00
C THR A 488 -15.12 -17.78 -4.82
N ALA A 489 -16.39 -18.12 -4.60
CA ALA A 489 -17.53 -17.54 -5.33
C ALA A 489 -17.64 -16.01 -5.14
N THR A 490 -17.23 -15.49 -4.00
CA THR A 490 -17.25 -14.05 -3.68
C THR A 490 -15.86 -13.41 -3.69
N GLN A 491 -14.83 -14.05 -4.23
CA GLN A 491 -13.44 -13.58 -4.16
C GLN A 491 -13.17 -12.26 -4.89
N TYR A 492 -14.08 -11.79 -5.73
CA TYR A 492 -13.91 -10.54 -6.50
C TYR A 492 -14.82 -9.40 -6.01
N GLN A 493 -15.25 -9.48 -4.76
CA GLN A 493 -15.96 -8.44 -4.06
C GLN A 493 -15.68 -8.51 -2.56
N TYR A 494 -15.88 -7.42 -1.84
CA TYR A 494 -15.61 -7.35 -0.41
C TYR A 494 -16.41 -6.24 0.24
N MET A 495 -16.53 -6.28 1.57
CA MET A 495 -16.99 -5.15 2.36
C MET A 495 -15.82 -4.23 2.68
N PHE A 496 -16.03 -2.94 2.54
CA PHE A 496 -15.10 -1.90 2.96
C PHE A 496 -15.67 -1.19 4.20
N GLY A 497 -15.15 -1.51 5.37
CA GLY A 497 -15.80 -1.27 6.64
C GLY A 497 -17.16 -1.97 6.71
N ASP A 498 -18.08 -1.42 7.49
CA ASP A 498 -19.42 -1.99 7.71
C ASP A 498 -20.42 -1.63 6.61
N ASN A 499 -20.16 -0.58 5.85
CA ASN A 499 -21.19 0.12 5.11
C ASN A 499 -21.13 -0.04 3.60
N PHE A 500 -19.95 -0.27 3.02
CA PHE A 500 -19.78 -0.37 1.58
C PHE A 500 -19.55 -1.79 1.10
N LEU A 501 -20.27 -2.21 0.07
CA LEU A 501 -19.95 -3.39 -0.73
C LEU A 501 -19.31 -2.93 -2.03
N VAL A 502 -18.09 -3.42 -2.27
CA VAL A 502 -17.25 -3.05 -3.41
C VAL A 502 -17.11 -4.26 -4.34
N ALA A 503 -17.54 -4.11 -5.58
CA ALA A 503 -17.47 -5.17 -6.60
C ALA A 503 -16.75 -4.68 -7.85
N PRO A 504 -15.41 -4.57 -7.84
CA PRO A 504 -14.65 -3.99 -8.96
C PRO A 504 -14.90 -4.70 -10.28
N VAL A 505 -14.79 -3.96 -11.39
CA VAL A 505 -14.68 -4.57 -12.71
C VAL A 505 -13.26 -5.11 -12.83
N TYR A 506 -13.13 -6.42 -13.04
CA TYR A 506 -11.85 -7.13 -12.99
C TYR A 506 -11.53 -7.92 -14.25
N GLN A 507 -12.39 -7.85 -15.24
CA GLN A 507 -12.23 -8.53 -16.53
C GLN A 507 -13.01 -7.83 -17.63
N ASP A 508 -12.61 -8.06 -18.86
CA ASP A 508 -13.41 -7.73 -20.02
C ASP A 508 -14.55 -8.75 -20.16
N THR A 509 -15.79 -8.29 -20.05
CA THR A 509 -16.99 -9.10 -20.28
C THR A 509 -17.59 -8.77 -21.66
N ASN A 510 -17.80 -7.49 -21.92
CA ASN A 510 -18.29 -6.92 -23.17
C ASN A 510 -17.83 -5.47 -23.32
N ALA A 511 -16.59 -5.18 -22.93
CA ALA A 511 -16.09 -3.82 -22.95
C ALA A 511 -16.08 -3.22 -24.37
N ASP A 512 -16.55 -1.99 -24.48
CA ASP A 512 -16.35 -1.20 -25.70
C ASP A 512 -14.94 -0.57 -25.71
N GLU A 513 -14.64 0.21 -26.74
CA GLU A 513 -13.32 0.82 -26.95
C GLU A 513 -12.92 1.78 -25.81
N VAL A 514 -13.88 2.35 -25.10
CA VAL A 514 -13.66 3.28 -23.97
C VAL A 514 -13.58 2.51 -22.64
N GLY A 515 -14.12 1.29 -22.58
CA GLY A 515 -14.14 0.44 -21.39
C GLY A 515 -15.46 0.47 -20.63
N ASN A 516 -16.56 0.90 -21.26
CA ASN A 516 -17.89 0.67 -20.72
C ASN A 516 -18.21 -0.83 -20.77
N ASP A 517 -18.66 -1.40 -19.69
CA ASP A 517 -18.84 -2.83 -19.55
C ASP A 517 -20.02 -3.17 -18.61
N VAL A 518 -20.17 -4.44 -18.31
CA VAL A 518 -21.10 -4.96 -17.29
C VAL A 518 -20.35 -5.78 -16.25
N ARG A 519 -20.87 -5.80 -15.03
CA ARG A 519 -20.36 -6.62 -13.94
C ARG A 519 -21.35 -7.74 -13.59
N ASN A 520 -20.87 -8.99 -13.64
CA ASN A 520 -21.64 -10.18 -13.29
C ASN A 520 -21.28 -10.71 -11.90
N ASN A 521 -22.15 -11.55 -11.35
CA ASN A 521 -21.92 -12.25 -10.08
C ASN A 521 -21.67 -11.30 -8.88
N ILE A 522 -22.45 -10.24 -8.76
CA ILE A 522 -22.45 -9.42 -7.56
C ILE A 522 -23.39 -10.05 -6.55
N TYR A 523 -22.87 -10.60 -5.48
CA TYR A 523 -23.64 -11.14 -4.37
C TYR A 523 -24.03 -10.02 -3.40
N LEU A 524 -25.31 -9.79 -3.22
CA LEU A 524 -25.84 -8.87 -2.22
C LEU A 524 -26.35 -9.70 -1.03
N PRO A 525 -25.68 -9.65 0.15
CA PRO A 525 -26.07 -10.43 1.31
C PRO A 525 -27.33 -9.90 2.00
N GLY A 526 -27.90 -10.69 2.93
CA GLY A 526 -28.96 -10.26 3.83
C GLY A 526 -30.35 -10.15 3.17
N THR A 527 -31.19 -11.18 3.28
CA THR A 527 -32.52 -11.20 2.65
C THR A 527 -33.47 -10.10 3.14
N SER A 528 -33.20 -9.51 4.31
CA SER A 528 -33.94 -8.37 4.89
C SER A 528 -33.30 -7.01 4.54
N ASP A 529 -32.10 -7.02 3.98
CA ASP A 529 -31.35 -5.80 3.72
C ASP A 529 -31.70 -5.21 2.36
N THR A 530 -31.43 -3.92 2.24
CA THR A 530 -31.50 -3.17 0.98
C THR A 530 -30.12 -2.57 0.71
N TRP A 531 -29.62 -2.79 -0.49
CA TRP A 531 -28.37 -2.25 -0.98
C TRP A 531 -28.64 -1.13 -1.97
N ILE A 532 -27.98 -0.02 -1.82
CA ILE A 532 -28.21 1.20 -2.60
C ILE A 532 -26.99 1.43 -3.46
N ASP A 533 -27.18 1.45 -4.79
CA ASP A 533 -26.12 1.86 -5.71
C ASP A 533 -25.69 3.29 -5.35
N TYR A 534 -24.43 3.42 -4.95
CA TYR A 534 -23.89 4.68 -4.41
C TYR A 534 -24.02 5.85 -5.39
N PHE A 535 -23.87 5.59 -6.69
CA PHE A 535 -23.85 6.64 -7.71
C PHE A 535 -25.25 7.00 -8.24
N THR A 536 -26.18 6.06 -8.25
CA THR A 536 -27.51 6.26 -8.85
C THR A 536 -28.64 6.36 -7.85
N GLY A 537 -28.44 5.87 -6.62
CA GLY A 537 -29.47 5.74 -5.61
C GLY A 537 -30.47 4.60 -5.87
N GLU A 538 -30.27 3.78 -6.91
CA GLU A 538 -31.10 2.62 -7.21
C GLU A 538 -30.98 1.58 -6.09
N GLN A 539 -32.14 1.02 -5.70
CA GLN A 539 -32.22 0.11 -4.57
C GLN A 539 -32.36 -1.33 -5.03
N TYR A 540 -31.58 -2.21 -4.42
CA TYR A 540 -31.56 -3.65 -4.65
C TYR A 540 -31.84 -4.38 -3.35
N ARG A 541 -32.69 -5.38 -3.40
CA ARG A 541 -32.92 -6.25 -2.25
C ARG A 541 -31.72 -7.17 -2.05
N GLY A 542 -31.31 -7.41 -0.82
CA GLY A 542 -30.31 -8.42 -0.48
C GLY A 542 -30.82 -9.87 -0.68
N GLY A 543 -29.93 -10.82 -0.50
CA GLY A 543 -30.19 -12.25 -0.73
C GLY A 543 -30.27 -12.62 -2.20
N GLN A 544 -29.55 -11.93 -3.08
CA GLN A 544 -29.54 -12.22 -4.52
C GLN A 544 -28.15 -12.03 -5.15
N ILE A 545 -28.01 -12.57 -6.36
CA ILE A 545 -26.85 -12.33 -7.23
C ILE A 545 -27.32 -11.46 -8.39
N ILE A 546 -26.63 -10.33 -8.60
CA ILE A 546 -26.88 -9.45 -9.74
C ILE A 546 -25.92 -9.82 -10.89
N ASN A 547 -26.49 -9.93 -12.09
CA ASN A 547 -25.75 -10.09 -13.33
C ASN A 547 -26.10 -8.95 -14.31
N ASN A 548 -25.20 -8.70 -15.25
CA ASN A 548 -25.31 -7.63 -16.23
C ASN A 548 -25.52 -6.24 -15.58
N PHE A 549 -24.91 -6.03 -14.42
CA PHE A 549 -24.93 -4.71 -13.77
C PHE A 549 -24.16 -3.73 -14.63
N ASP A 550 -24.81 -2.62 -15.01
CA ASP A 550 -24.22 -1.61 -15.88
C ASP A 550 -23.03 -0.91 -15.21
N ALA A 551 -21.87 -1.02 -15.83
CA ALA A 551 -20.61 -0.50 -15.34
C ALA A 551 -19.88 0.31 -16.41
N PRO A 552 -20.43 1.48 -16.82
CA PRO A 552 -19.70 2.39 -17.70
C PRO A 552 -18.34 2.73 -17.10
N ILE A 553 -17.39 3.15 -17.93
CA ILE A 553 -15.99 3.34 -17.50
C ILE A 553 -15.83 4.21 -16.24
N TRP A 554 -16.73 5.16 -16.02
CA TRP A 554 -16.70 6.04 -14.84
C TRP A 554 -17.23 5.38 -13.56
N LYS A 555 -17.95 4.26 -13.66
CA LYS A 555 -18.71 3.69 -12.54
C LYS A 555 -18.04 2.42 -11.98
N LEU A 556 -17.63 2.51 -10.73
CA LEU A 556 -17.34 1.35 -9.90
C LEU A 556 -18.67 0.76 -9.41
N PRO A 557 -18.95 -0.53 -9.58
CA PRO A 557 -20.05 -1.18 -8.87
C PRO A 557 -19.84 -1.10 -7.35
N LEU A 558 -20.57 -0.19 -6.73
CA LEU A 558 -20.43 0.21 -5.32
C LEU A 558 -21.80 0.35 -4.70
N PHE A 559 -22.04 -0.33 -3.59
CA PHE A 559 -23.31 -0.34 -2.90
C PHE A 559 -23.13 0.09 -1.45
N VAL A 560 -24.13 0.81 -0.94
CA VAL A 560 -24.21 1.19 0.47
C VAL A 560 -25.37 0.42 1.11
N LYS A 561 -25.13 -0.14 2.28
CA LYS A 561 -26.15 -0.83 3.05
C LYS A 561 -27.19 0.16 3.59
N ASN A 562 -28.47 -0.19 3.58
CA ASN A 562 -29.49 0.60 4.24
C ASN A 562 -29.20 0.77 5.73
N GLY A 563 -29.47 1.95 6.26
CA GLY A 563 -29.10 2.33 7.64
C GLY A 563 -27.70 2.91 7.80
N SER A 564 -26.90 2.97 6.73
CA SER A 564 -25.54 3.51 6.79
C SER A 564 -25.49 5.00 7.09
N ILE A 565 -24.46 5.38 7.85
CA ILE A 565 -24.05 6.76 8.12
C ILE A 565 -22.60 6.88 7.66
N ILE A 566 -22.34 7.74 6.68
CA ILE A 566 -21.02 7.90 6.06
C ILE A 566 -20.50 9.31 6.35
N PRO A 567 -19.61 9.48 7.34
CA PRO A 567 -18.96 10.75 7.57
C PRO A 567 -17.88 11.02 6.52
N MET A 568 -17.84 12.24 6.03
CA MET A 568 -16.95 12.67 4.96
C MET A 568 -16.34 14.05 5.26
N TYR A 569 -15.19 14.32 4.70
CA TYR A 569 -14.67 15.67 4.57
C TYR A 569 -15.33 16.42 3.39
N GLU A 570 -15.25 17.74 3.42
CA GLU A 570 -15.43 18.53 2.21
C GLU A 570 -14.35 18.16 1.17
N GLU A 571 -14.60 18.53 -0.07
CA GLU A 571 -13.64 18.30 -1.15
C GLU A 571 -12.25 18.87 -0.81
N ASN A 572 -11.22 18.06 -0.92
CA ASN A 572 -9.85 18.43 -0.57
C ASN A 572 -8.85 17.61 -1.39
N ASN A 573 -7.56 17.98 -1.33
CA ASN A 573 -6.48 17.27 -1.99
C ASN A 573 -5.51 16.58 -1.02
N ASN A 574 -5.58 16.90 0.26
CA ASN A 574 -4.70 16.33 1.28
C ASN A 574 -5.24 16.66 2.69
N PRO A 575 -4.75 15.99 3.76
CA PRO A 575 -5.23 16.23 5.11
C PRO A 575 -4.62 17.46 5.80
N MET A 576 -3.76 18.21 5.13
CA MET A 576 -3.15 19.41 5.72
C MET A 576 -4.09 20.60 5.61
N ALA A 577 -3.97 21.53 6.56
CA ALA A 577 -4.81 22.72 6.58
C ALA A 577 -4.63 23.59 5.32
N ILE A 578 -5.68 24.29 4.94
CA ILE A 578 -5.65 25.30 3.87
C ILE A 578 -4.68 26.41 4.25
N THR A 579 -3.79 26.78 3.34
CA THR A 579 -2.82 27.87 3.45
C THR A 579 -2.76 28.64 2.13
N GLU A 580 -1.98 29.72 2.08
CA GLU A 580 -1.74 30.46 0.85
C GLU A 580 -1.09 29.62 -0.27
N THR A 581 -0.34 28.60 0.10
CA THR A 581 0.35 27.68 -0.83
C THR A 581 -0.39 26.35 -1.02
N ASN A 582 -1.25 25.98 -0.08
CA ASN A 582 -2.07 24.79 -0.11
C ASN A 582 -3.56 25.18 -0.10
N GLU A 583 -4.04 25.74 -1.20
CA GLU A 583 -5.43 26.19 -1.34
C GLU A 583 -6.43 25.02 -1.37
N LYS A 584 -5.98 23.83 -1.74
CA LYS A 584 -6.76 22.59 -1.80
C LYS A 584 -6.54 21.68 -0.60
N GLY A 585 -6.10 22.24 0.50
CA GLY A 585 -6.03 21.56 1.79
C GLY A 585 -7.41 21.28 2.37
N LEU A 586 -7.44 20.86 3.63
CA LEU A 586 -8.64 20.42 4.34
C LEU A 586 -9.08 21.44 5.39
N ASP A 587 -10.37 21.80 5.37
CA ASP A 587 -11.05 22.46 6.49
C ASP A 587 -11.56 21.42 7.51
N LYS A 588 -10.73 21.12 8.51
CA LYS A 588 -11.07 20.15 9.56
C LYS A 588 -12.19 20.61 10.52
N THR A 589 -12.74 21.80 10.36
CA THR A 589 -13.88 22.25 11.15
C THR A 589 -15.23 21.78 10.63
N ARG A 590 -15.26 21.19 9.45
CA ARG A 590 -16.45 20.77 8.75
C ARG A 590 -16.47 19.28 8.43
N ARG A 591 -17.68 18.72 8.45
CA ARG A 591 -17.98 17.36 8.01
C ARG A 591 -19.22 17.38 7.14
N ILE A 592 -19.22 16.50 6.12
CA ILE A 592 -20.41 16.09 5.39
C ILE A 592 -20.81 14.73 5.95
N VAL A 593 -22.07 14.50 6.19
CA VAL A 593 -22.58 13.19 6.62
C VAL A 593 -23.66 12.75 5.66
N GLU A 594 -23.43 11.65 4.97
CA GLU A 594 -24.43 11.00 4.14
C GLU A 594 -25.23 10.01 4.98
N PHE A 595 -26.55 10.13 4.95
CA PHE A 595 -27.47 9.23 5.64
C PHE A 595 -28.25 8.39 4.64
N TYR A 596 -28.30 7.08 4.90
CA TYR A 596 -29.12 6.10 4.17
C TYR A 596 -30.16 5.54 5.13
N PRO A 597 -31.21 6.29 5.46
CA PRO A 597 -32.04 6.05 6.63
C PRO A 597 -32.83 4.74 6.55
N TYR A 598 -32.72 3.94 7.62
CA TYR A 598 -33.47 2.72 7.81
C TYR A 598 -33.54 2.38 9.31
N GLY A 599 -34.68 2.61 9.94
CA GLY A 599 -34.83 2.42 11.38
C GLY A 599 -34.02 3.43 12.21
N GLU A 600 -33.54 2.98 13.36
CA GLU A 600 -32.63 3.73 14.22
C GLU A 600 -31.24 3.11 14.05
N THR A 601 -30.28 3.89 13.63
CA THR A 601 -28.89 3.47 13.41
C THR A 601 -27.93 4.51 13.98
N SER A 602 -26.71 4.08 14.27
CA SER A 602 -25.64 4.95 14.76
C SER A 602 -24.30 4.61 14.13
N TYR A 603 -23.39 5.56 14.22
CA TYR A 603 -22.01 5.43 13.76
C TYR A 603 -21.08 6.16 14.74
N ASP A 604 -20.03 5.51 15.16
CA ASP A 604 -18.98 6.11 15.99
C ASP A 604 -17.82 6.57 15.10
N LEU A 605 -17.75 7.88 14.88
CA LEU A 605 -16.68 8.52 14.15
C LEU A 605 -15.48 8.69 15.09
N VAL A 606 -14.37 8.02 14.79
CA VAL A 606 -13.12 8.09 15.56
C VAL A 606 -12.11 8.95 14.82
N GLU A 607 -11.62 9.98 15.46
CA GLU A 607 -10.67 10.93 14.89
C GLU A 607 -9.56 11.26 15.88
N ASP A 608 -8.40 11.65 15.37
CA ASP A 608 -7.28 12.22 16.11
C ASP A 608 -6.60 13.31 15.26
N ASP A 609 -5.38 13.74 15.57
CA ASP A 609 -4.69 14.74 14.75
C ASP A 609 -4.13 14.20 13.43
N GLY A 610 -4.23 12.89 13.19
CA GLY A 610 -3.80 12.23 11.97
C GLY A 610 -2.29 12.06 11.80
N ILE A 611 -1.47 12.50 12.74
CA ILE A 611 -0.02 12.55 12.54
C ILE A 611 0.84 12.25 13.78
N THR A 612 0.38 12.59 14.99
CA THR A 612 1.20 12.45 16.21
C THR A 612 1.31 10.99 16.63
N LEU A 613 2.50 10.60 17.08
CA LEU A 613 2.76 9.33 17.74
C LEU A 613 3.31 9.62 19.14
N ASN A 614 2.50 9.30 20.17
CA ASN A 614 2.97 9.10 21.52
C ASN A 614 3.06 7.59 21.76
N TYR A 615 4.24 7.05 21.72
CA TYR A 615 4.48 5.64 21.94
C TYR A 615 5.38 5.47 23.16
N ASP A 616 4.87 4.79 24.18
CA ASP A 616 5.67 4.31 25.30
C ASP A 616 6.11 2.87 25.03
N GLU A 617 7.38 2.68 24.69
CA GLU A 617 7.93 1.36 24.39
C GLU A 617 7.88 0.44 25.63
N ALA A 618 7.94 1.01 26.85
CA ALA A 618 7.93 0.22 28.06
C ALA A 618 6.55 -0.37 28.40
N THR A 619 5.48 0.36 28.08
CA THR A 619 4.09 -0.06 28.33
C THR A 619 3.42 -0.64 27.09
N ASN A 620 4.02 -0.46 25.91
CA ASN A 620 3.42 -0.76 24.62
C ASN A 620 2.09 -0.02 24.36
N GLU A 621 1.85 1.07 25.09
CA GLU A 621 0.70 1.94 24.89
C GLU A 621 0.97 2.92 23.76
N ARG A 622 -0.07 3.22 23.00
CA ARG A 622 -0.04 4.20 21.91
C ARG A 622 -1.08 5.28 22.18
N ASP A 623 -0.65 6.52 22.15
CA ASP A 623 -1.52 7.69 22.15
C ASP A 623 -1.45 8.34 20.76
N TYR A 624 -2.56 8.37 20.08
CA TYR A 624 -2.68 8.89 18.72
C TYR A 624 -3.11 10.36 18.68
N GLY A 625 -2.53 11.18 19.54
CA GLY A 625 -2.69 12.64 19.42
C GLY A 625 -4.05 13.18 19.80
N GLY A 626 -4.64 12.64 20.86
CA GLY A 626 -5.92 13.14 21.37
C GLY A 626 -7.11 12.59 20.61
N GLU A 627 -7.25 11.27 20.58
CA GLU A 627 -8.39 10.57 19.99
C GLU A 627 -9.73 11.08 20.54
N VAL A 628 -10.66 11.32 19.65
CA VAL A 628 -12.03 11.74 19.93
C VAL A 628 -13.01 10.83 19.21
N THR A 629 -13.99 10.31 19.94
CA THR A 629 -15.13 9.57 19.37
C THR A 629 -16.38 10.46 19.34
N THR A 630 -16.96 10.63 18.16
CA THR A 630 -18.22 11.35 17.95
C THR A 630 -19.33 10.36 17.58
N HIS A 631 -20.32 10.23 18.45
CA HIS A 631 -21.49 9.37 18.21
C HIS A 631 -22.52 10.08 17.34
N ILE A 632 -22.82 9.53 16.16
CA ILE A 632 -23.78 10.04 15.18
C ILE A 632 -24.99 9.09 15.15
N THR A 633 -26.21 9.60 15.30
CA THR A 633 -27.45 8.81 15.28
C THR A 633 -28.46 9.37 14.29
#